data_e3d80b468930d0c5eab7364211fb7086
#
_entry.id   e3d80b468930d0c5eab7364211fb7086
#
_cell.length_a   1.000
_cell.length_b   1.000
_cell.length_c   1.000
_cell.angle_alpha   90.00
_cell.angle_beta   90.00
_cell.angle_gamma   90.00
#
_symmetry.space_group_name_H-M   'P 1'
#
loop_
_entity.id
_entity.type
_entity.pdbx_description
1 polymer ?
#
loop_
_entity_poly.entity_id
_entity_poly.type
_entity_poly.pdbx_seq_one_letter_code
_entity_poly.pdbx_strand_id
1 'polypeptide(L)'
;MKVLYLGCYRDGTGWAHAAIDYILSLDAAGIEVVPRFLKLNENNGEVPRRIDELERNSDKNCDIVIQHILPHQVDYRGEFDKNISLYVAETDNCKNSAWPDRINLMDEAWVPNIHLAENFTKNSNMMTKHFVIPHACDTSKYQKSYNKLDIPFLKNKFVFYYIGEITRRKNVGAILKAFHSEFDINENVELLIKGHIPGQSANETESHLRDMSNKVKDGLKIHRQGSSYHQEVFVCDYLSEDQIFDIHNTC
;
A
#
# COMPACT_ATOMS: atom_id res chain seq x y z
N MET A 1 -28.25 11.18 -2.27
CA MET A 1 -26.89 11.76 -2.14
C MET A 1 -26.00 11.11 -3.17
N LYS A 2 -25.42 11.91 -4.01
CA LYS A 2 -24.54 11.49 -5.09
C LYS A 2 -23.14 12.06 -4.90
N VAL A 3 -22.12 11.23 -5.01
CA VAL A 3 -20.74 11.57 -4.66
C VAL A 3 -19.84 11.41 -5.88
N LEU A 4 -19.13 12.45 -6.25
CA LEU A 4 -18.00 12.36 -7.18
C LEU A 4 -16.75 11.97 -6.39
N TYR A 5 -16.13 10.86 -6.74
CA TYR A 5 -14.89 10.40 -6.11
C TYR A 5 -13.70 10.52 -7.08
N LEU A 6 -12.79 11.43 -6.77
CA LEU A 6 -11.56 11.63 -7.56
C LEU A 6 -10.39 10.91 -6.88
N GLY A 7 -9.71 10.01 -7.59
CA GLY A 7 -8.62 9.24 -6.99
C GLY A 7 -7.77 8.47 -7.99
N CYS A 8 -6.63 7.94 -7.51
CA CYS A 8 -5.64 7.25 -8.33
C CYS A 8 -5.83 5.73 -8.35
N TYR A 9 -7.07 5.24 -8.38
CA TYR A 9 -7.44 3.83 -8.16
C TYR A 9 -7.03 2.87 -9.29
N ARG A 10 -6.47 3.34 -10.42
CA ARG A 10 -5.94 2.49 -11.50
C ARG A 10 -4.42 2.38 -11.53
N ASP A 11 -3.72 2.95 -10.54
CA ASP A 11 -2.25 3.00 -10.54
C ASP A 11 -1.58 1.72 -10.00
N GLY A 12 -2.33 0.73 -9.52
CA GLY A 12 -1.80 -0.54 -9.00
C GLY A 12 -0.95 -0.40 -7.73
N THR A 13 -1.04 0.72 -7.03
CA THR A 13 -0.32 1.02 -5.79
C THR A 13 -1.17 0.72 -4.56
N GLY A 14 -0.56 0.75 -3.36
CA GLY A 14 -1.32 0.70 -2.11
C GLY A 14 -2.33 1.86 -1.97
N TRP A 15 -2.03 3.01 -2.56
CA TRP A 15 -2.97 4.12 -2.66
C TRP A 15 -4.18 3.78 -3.54
N ALA A 16 -3.94 3.11 -4.67
CA ALA A 16 -5.01 2.64 -5.55
C ALA A 16 -5.91 1.63 -4.86
N HIS A 17 -5.35 0.66 -4.13
CA HIS A 17 -6.13 -0.32 -3.36
C HIS A 17 -7.00 0.37 -2.30
N ALA A 18 -6.47 1.32 -1.55
CA ALA A 18 -7.25 2.09 -0.58
C ALA A 18 -8.41 2.86 -1.26
N ALA A 19 -8.17 3.46 -2.42
CA ALA A 19 -9.20 4.18 -3.16
C ALA A 19 -10.31 3.24 -3.67
N ILE A 20 -9.95 2.05 -4.19
CA ILE A 20 -10.91 1.01 -4.59
C ILE A 20 -11.79 0.61 -3.40
N ASP A 21 -11.19 0.32 -2.26
CA ASP A 21 -11.91 -0.11 -1.06
C ASP A 21 -12.87 0.99 -0.56
N TYR A 22 -12.49 2.26 -0.58
CA TYR A 22 -13.39 3.37 -0.24
C TYR A 22 -14.56 3.49 -1.22
N ILE A 23 -14.30 3.42 -2.53
CA ILE A 23 -15.36 3.52 -3.56
C ILE A 23 -16.38 2.38 -3.37
N LEU A 24 -15.89 1.14 -3.23
CA LEU A 24 -16.74 -0.03 -3.06
C LEU A 24 -17.52 0.01 -1.73
N SER A 25 -16.92 0.56 -0.67
CA SER A 25 -17.61 0.73 0.62
C SER A 25 -18.74 1.76 0.55
N LEU A 26 -18.53 2.87 -0.17
CA LEU A 26 -19.57 3.86 -0.42
C LEU A 26 -20.73 3.26 -1.24
N ASP A 27 -20.41 2.51 -2.30
CA ASP A 27 -21.40 1.81 -3.12
C ASP A 27 -22.18 0.78 -2.28
N ALA A 28 -21.50 -0.04 -1.48
CA ALA A 28 -22.14 -1.02 -0.60
C ALA A 28 -23.02 -0.38 0.47
N ALA A 29 -22.71 0.83 0.90
CA ALA A 29 -23.55 1.62 1.80
C ALA A 29 -24.76 2.27 1.13
N GLY A 30 -24.97 2.05 -0.17
CA GLY A 30 -26.09 2.60 -0.94
C GLY A 30 -25.89 4.06 -1.36
N ILE A 31 -24.66 4.56 -1.36
CA ILE A 31 -24.32 5.89 -1.88
C ILE A 31 -24.13 5.79 -3.40
N GLU A 32 -24.75 6.70 -4.14
CA GLU A 32 -24.50 6.83 -5.58
C GLU A 32 -23.09 7.43 -5.79
N VAL A 33 -22.07 6.59 -5.83
CA VAL A 33 -20.67 7.00 -6.04
C VAL A 33 -20.32 6.96 -7.53
N VAL A 34 -19.67 8.03 -8.00
CA VAL A 34 -19.20 8.17 -9.39
C VAL A 34 -17.69 8.38 -9.35
N PRO A 35 -16.88 7.32 -9.54
CA PRO A 35 -15.45 7.46 -9.55
C PRO A 35 -14.95 8.12 -10.84
N ARG A 36 -13.88 8.92 -10.71
CA ARG A 36 -13.12 9.46 -11.84
C ARG A 36 -11.63 9.28 -11.53
N PHE A 37 -10.96 8.58 -12.42
CA PHE A 37 -9.55 8.29 -12.29
C PHE A 37 -8.69 9.53 -12.52
N LEU A 38 -7.74 9.76 -11.62
CA LEU A 38 -6.68 10.74 -11.76
C LEU A 38 -5.34 9.99 -11.77
N LYS A 39 -4.58 10.17 -12.83
CA LYS A 39 -3.31 9.47 -13.03
C LYS A 39 -2.22 10.06 -12.12
N LEU A 40 -1.60 9.22 -11.29
CA LEU A 40 -0.48 9.61 -10.43
C LEU A 40 0.87 9.15 -11.00
N ASN A 41 0.89 7.99 -11.67
CA ASN A 41 2.09 7.41 -12.26
C ASN A 41 1.76 6.71 -13.58
N GLU A 42 2.76 6.10 -14.24
CA GLU A 42 2.59 5.41 -15.52
C GLU A 42 2.13 3.94 -15.37
N ASN A 43 1.93 3.46 -14.15
CA ASN A 43 1.46 2.09 -13.94
C ASN A 43 -0.03 1.96 -14.29
N ASN A 44 -0.43 0.76 -14.68
CA ASN A 44 -1.82 0.40 -14.90
C ASN A 44 -2.15 -0.80 -14.01
N GLY A 45 -2.96 -0.57 -12.99
CA GLY A 45 -3.50 -1.61 -12.12
C GLY A 45 -4.87 -2.08 -12.62
N GLU A 46 -5.16 -3.34 -12.39
CA GLU A 46 -6.49 -3.89 -12.59
C GLU A 46 -7.44 -3.37 -11.49
N VAL A 47 -8.70 -3.14 -11.87
CA VAL A 47 -9.75 -2.76 -10.94
C VAL A 47 -10.89 -3.78 -10.97
N PRO A 48 -11.64 -3.97 -9.87
CA PRO A 48 -12.84 -4.77 -9.86
C PRO A 48 -13.85 -4.26 -10.91
N ARG A 49 -14.54 -5.18 -11.58
CA ARG A 49 -15.57 -4.87 -12.59
C ARG A 49 -16.58 -3.83 -12.12
N ARG A 50 -16.92 -3.84 -10.82
CA ARG A 50 -17.86 -2.87 -10.23
C ARG A 50 -17.38 -1.43 -10.37
N ILE A 51 -16.08 -1.17 -10.29
CA ILE A 51 -15.49 0.15 -10.53
C ILE A 51 -15.77 0.61 -11.97
N ASP A 52 -15.55 -0.28 -12.96
CA ASP A 52 -15.82 0.05 -14.37
C ASP A 52 -17.32 0.34 -14.63
N GLU A 53 -18.20 -0.34 -13.90
CA GLU A 53 -19.64 -0.08 -13.97
C GLU A 53 -19.99 1.31 -13.40
N LEU A 54 -19.43 1.66 -12.24
CA LEU A 54 -19.64 2.94 -11.57
C LEU A 54 -19.08 4.13 -12.38
N GLU A 55 -17.95 3.96 -13.06
CA GLU A 55 -17.37 5.01 -13.92
C GLU A 55 -18.27 5.43 -15.09
N ARG A 56 -19.18 4.54 -15.55
CA ARG A 56 -20.11 4.86 -16.62
C ARG A 56 -21.23 5.80 -16.19
N ASN A 57 -21.42 5.98 -14.89
CA ASN A 57 -22.44 6.90 -14.38
C ASN A 57 -22.03 8.35 -14.69
N SER A 58 -23.03 9.18 -14.93
CA SER A 58 -22.83 10.62 -15.15
C SER A 58 -22.34 11.28 -13.86
N ASP A 59 -21.34 12.15 -13.95
CA ASP A 59 -20.87 13.00 -12.85
C ASP A 59 -21.66 14.30 -12.67
N LYS A 60 -22.69 14.52 -13.48
CA LYS A 60 -23.58 15.66 -13.32
C LYS A 60 -24.43 15.53 -12.06
N ASN A 61 -24.65 16.65 -11.39
CA ASN A 61 -25.50 16.76 -10.20
C ASN A 61 -24.99 15.89 -9.03
N CYS A 62 -23.67 15.78 -8.86
CA CYS A 62 -23.11 15.26 -7.63
C CYS A 62 -23.21 16.33 -6.55
N ASP A 63 -23.65 15.92 -5.36
CA ASP A 63 -23.78 16.80 -4.19
C ASP A 63 -22.42 17.07 -3.53
N ILE A 64 -21.57 16.04 -3.52
CA ILE A 64 -20.30 16.03 -2.80
C ILE A 64 -19.16 15.62 -3.72
N VAL A 65 -17.98 16.22 -3.54
CA VAL A 65 -16.73 15.74 -4.13
C VAL A 65 -15.78 15.26 -3.06
N ILE A 66 -15.27 14.04 -3.19
CA ILE A 66 -14.17 13.48 -2.40
C ILE A 66 -12.93 13.44 -3.28
N GLN A 67 -11.88 14.13 -2.84
CA GLN A 67 -10.59 14.18 -3.53
C GLN A 67 -9.57 13.35 -2.76
N HIS A 68 -9.37 12.08 -3.17
CA HIS A 68 -8.38 11.15 -2.62
C HIS A 68 -7.10 11.20 -3.46
N ILE A 69 -6.39 12.30 -3.33
CA ILE A 69 -5.20 12.66 -4.10
C ILE A 69 -4.16 13.31 -3.19
N LEU A 70 -2.98 13.60 -3.73
CA LEU A 70 -1.94 14.31 -2.98
C LEU A 70 -2.45 15.71 -2.56
N PRO A 71 -2.31 16.10 -1.30
CA PRO A 71 -2.92 17.33 -0.77
C PRO A 71 -2.58 18.61 -1.52
N HIS A 72 -1.40 18.71 -2.12
CA HIS A 72 -1.05 19.89 -2.94
C HIS A 72 -1.81 19.97 -4.28
N GLN A 73 -2.52 18.92 -4.65
CA GLN A 73 -3.32 18.84 -5.87
C GLN A 73 -4.82 19.01 -5.63
N VAL A 74 -5.27 19.05 -4.36
CA VAL A 74 -6.69 19.28 -4.09
C VAL A 74 -7.08 20.70 -4.46
N ASP A 75 -8.31 20.85 -4.96
CA ASP A 75 -8.83 22.15 -5.39
C ASP A 75 -10.29 22.29 -4.97
N TYR A 76 -10.66 23.47 -4.44
CA TYR A 76 -12.02 23.75 -4.05
C TYR A 76 -12.91 23.97 -5.29
N ARG A 77 -14.03 23.27 -5.34
CA ARG A 77 -14.98 23.30 -6.45
C ARG A 77 -16.33 23.81 -5.98
N GLY A 78 -16.65 25.05 -6.35
CA GLY A 78 -17.85 25.74 -5.88
C GLY A 78 -19.18 25.18 -6.41
N GLU A 79 -19.14 24.21 -7.33
CA GLU A 79 -20.31 23.53 -7.85
C GLU A 79 -20.86 22.42 -6.95
N PHE A 80 -20.11 22.02 -5.91
CA PHE A 80 -20.51 20.99 -4.97
C PHE A 80 -20.93 21.61 -3.63
N ASP A 81 -21.92 21.02 -2.99
CA ASP A 81 -22.37 21.40 -1.65
C ASP A 81 -21.30 21.14 -0.59
N LYS A 82 -20.41 20.16 -0.86
CA LYS A 82 -19.30 19.83 0.04
C LYS A 82 -18.08 19.34 -0.71
N ASN A 83 -16.93 19.88 -0.33
CA ASN A 83 -15.60 19.50 -0.80
C ASN A 83 -14.83 18.79 0.31
N ILE A 84 -14.43 17.54 0.08
CA ILE A 84 -13.72 16.70 1.05
C ILE A 84 -12.35 16.33 0.49
N SER A 85 -11.29 16.61 1.27
CA SER A 85 -9.96 16.08 1.03
C SER A 85 -9.78 14.80 1.82
N LEU A 86 -9.48 13.68 1.16
CA LEU A 86 -9.10 12.42 1.79
C LEU A 86 -7.62 12.18 1.54
N TYR A 87 -6.80 12.09 2.60
CA TYR A 87 -5.36 11.99 2.45
C TYR A 87 -4.67 11.21 3.57
N VAL A 88 -3.45 10.79 3.29
CA VAL A 88 -2.53 10.14 4.24
C VAL A 88 -1.24 10.94 4.29
N ALA A 89 -0.61 11.03 5.45
CA ALA A 89 0.72 11.60 5.63
C ALA A 89 1.61 10.65 6.42
N GLU A 90 2.88 10.56 6.01
CA GLU A 90 3.90 9.73 6.66
C GLU A 90 4.91 10.58 7.46
N THR A 91 4.57 11.83 7.73
CA THR A 91 5.37 12.79 8.50
C THR A 91 4.59 13.31 9.69
N ASP A 92 5.26 13.97 10.62
CA ASP A 92 4.65 14.58 11.80
C ASP A 92 4.12 16.01 11.57
N ASN A 93 4.51 16.64 10.46
CA ASN A 93 3.97 17.92 10.02
C ASN A 93 4.25 18.21 8.53
N CYS A 94 3.52 19.16 7.98
CA CYS A 94 3.72 19.66 6.62
C CYS A 94 3.66 21.21 6.53
N LYS A 95 3.91 21.92 7.62
CA LYS A 95 3.76 23.38 7.71
C LYS A 95 4.54 24.20 6.69
N ASN A 96 5.62 23.63 6.14
CA ASN A 96 6.48 24.27 5.12
C ASN A 96 6.17 23.82 3.69
N SER A 97 5.02 23.21 3.46
CA SER A 97 4.53 22.77 2.15
C SER A 97 3.25 23.50 1.77
N ALA A 98 2.76 23.30 0.56
CA ALA A 98 1.48 23.83 0.09
C ALA A 98 0.25 23.08 0.66
N TRP A 99 0.45 22.02 1.46
CA TRP A 99 -0.65 21.20 1.96
C TRP A 99 -1.62 21.97 2.87
N PRO A 100 -1.16 22.74 3.89
CA PRO A 100 -2.07 23.48 4.74
C PRO A 100 -2.97 24.45 3.97
N ASP A 101 -2.39 25.18 3.02
CA ASP A 101 -3.14 26.17 2.22
C ASP A 101 -4.24 25.49 1.38
N ARG A 102 -3.94 24.35 0.81
CA ARG A 102 -4.89 23.60 -0.03
C ARG A 102 -5.97 22.89 0.80
N ILE A 103 -5.58 22.22 1.88
CA ILE A 103 -6.54 21.52 2.75
C ILE A 103 -7.45 22.50 3.46
N ASN A 104 -6.94 23.67 3.85
CA ASN A 104 -7.74 24.70 4.52
C ASN A 104 -8.82 25.35 3.62
N LEU A 105 -8.82 25.09 2.31
CA LEU A 105 -9.90 25.48 1.42
C LEU A 105 -11.07 24.48 1.44
N MET A 106 -10.86 23.26 1.91
CA MET A 106 -11.88 22.21 1.90
C MET A 106 -12.87 22.36 3.06
N ASP A 107 -14.09 21.89 2.87
CA ASP A 107 -15.11 21.89 3.93
C ASP A 107 -14.79 20.87 5.02
N GLU A 108 -14.22 19.74 4.63
CA GLU A 108 -13.77 18.67 5.53
C GLU A 108 -12.47 18.04 5.03
N ALA A 109 -11.71 17.49 5.97
CA ALA A 109 -10.57 16.64 5.69
C ALA A 109 -10.76 15.28 6.37
N TRP A 110 -10.59 14.21 5.62
CA TRP A 110 -10.69 12.84 6.09
C TRP A 110 -9.31 12.20 6.15
N VAL A 111 -8.99 11.58 7.27
CA VAL A 111 -7.69 10.96 7.53
C VAL A 111 -7.88 9.59 8.20
N PRO A 112 -6.98 8.60 7.98
CA PRO A 112 -7.23 7.23 8.41
C PRO A 112 -7.08 7.00 9.91
N ASN A 113 -6.48 7.91 10.67
CA ASN A 113 -6.21 7.68 12.08
C ASN A 113 -6.19 8.97 12.92
N ILE A 114 -6.32 8.78 14.23
CA ILE A 114 -6.39 9.87 15.20
C ILE A 114 -5.10 10.71 15.28
N HIS A 115 -3.94 10.09 15.05
CA HIS A 115 -2.67 10.82 15.04
C HIS A 115 -2.65 11.91 13.97
N LEU A 116 -3.13 11.61 12.77
CA LEU A 116 -3.25 12.59 11.69
C LEU A 116 -4.32 13.64 12.00
N ALA A 117 -5.45 13.24 12.58
CA ALA A 117 -6.52 14.17 12.92
C ALA A 117 -6.14 15.20 14.01
N GLU A 118 -5.28 14.84 14.92
CA GLU A 118 -4.92 15.69 16.07
C GLU A 118 -3.50 16.24 15.98
N ASN A 119 -2.48 15.36 15.99
CA ASN A 119 -1.09 15.78 16.10
C ASN A 119 -0.56 16.43 14.82
N PHE A 120 -0.80 15.76 13.68
CA PHE A 120 -0.35 16.27 12.39
C PHE A 120 -1.02 17.61 12.04
N THR A 121 -2.33 17.73 12.27
CA THR A 121 -3.07 18.98 12.01
C THR A 121 -2.56 20.13 12.87
N LYS A 122 -2.37 19.90 14.17
CA LYS A 122 -1.83 20.88 15.10
C LYS A 122 -0.42 21.33 14.72
N ASN A 123 0.44 20.37 14.36
CA ASN A 123 1.81 20.66 13.97
C ASN A 123 1.93 21.32 12.59
N SER A 124 0.88 21.24 11.77
CA SER A 124 0.85 21.74 10.38
C SER A 124 0.04 23.01 10.19
N ASN A 125 -0.50 23.62 11.27
CA ASN A 125 -1.36 24.80 11.20
C ASN A 125 -2.61 24.61 10.32
N MET A 126 -3.22 23.42 10.36
CA MET A 126 -4.45 23.14 9.64
C MET A 126 -5.66 23.58 10.45
N MET A 127 -6.58 24.29 9.78
CA MET A 127 -7.81 24.83 10.40
C MET A 127 -9.05 24.03 10.00
N THR A 128 -9.03 23.36 8.85
CA THR A 128 -10.13 22.52 8.38
C THR A 128 -10.44 21.41 9.38
N LYS A 129 -11.72 21.16 9.61
CA LYS A 129 -12.17 20.08 10.49
C LYS A 129 -11.76 18.72 9.92
N HIS A 130 -11.01 17.95 10.71
CA HIS A 130 -10.55 16.62 10.37
C HIS A 130 -11.43 15.54 11.01
N PHE A 131 -11.74 14.52 10.21
CA PHE A 131 -12.49 13.35 10.65
C PHE A 131 -11.63 12.11 10.47
N VAL A 132 -11.71 11.21 11.43
CA VAL A 132 -11.04 9.90 11.34
C VAL A 132 -11.95 8.96 10.56
N ILE A 133 -11.54 8.63 9.34
CA ILE A 133 -12.18 7.66 8.46
C ILE A 133 -11.15 6.58 8.14
N PRO A 134 -11.13 5.47 8.89
CA PRO A 134 -10.18 4.38 8.68
C PRO A 134 -10.26 3.82 7.26
N HIS A 135 -9.17 3.23 6.77
CA HIS A 135 -9.21 2.52 5.51
C HIS A 135 -10.28 1.44 5.54
N ALA A 136 -11.12 1.43 4.52
CA ALA A 136 -12.06 0.35 4.30
C ALA A 136 -11.30 -0.92 3.89
N CYS A 137 -11.87 -2.08 4.18
CA CYS A 137 -11.31 -3.37 3.78
C CYS A 137 -12.43 -4.39 3.60
N ASP A 138 -12.42 -5.09 2.47
CA ASP A 138 -13.27 -6.27 2.30
C ASP A 138 -12.69 -7.45 3.09
N THR A 139 -13.30 -7.72 4.25
CA THR A 139 -12.86 -8.82 5.13
C THR A 139 -13.23 -10.21 4.62
N SER A 140 -14.12 -10.32 3.63
CA SER A 140 -14.55 -11.63 3.10
C SER A 140 -13.40 -12.39 2.44
N LYS A 141 -12.44 -11.68 1.86
CA LYS A 141 -11.24 -12.28 1.28
C LYS A 141 -10.37 -13.02 2.30
N TYR A 142 -10.37 -12.61 3.56
CA TYR A 142 -9.62 -13.28 4.63
C TYR A 142 -10.34 -14.52 5.20
N GLN A 143 -11.58 -14.76 4.78
CA GLN A 143 -12.36 -15.93 5.18
C GLN A 143 -12.27 -17.08 4.16
N LYS A 144 -11.70 -16.83 2.99
CA LYS A 144 -11.47 -17.84 1.95
C LYS A 144 -10.33 -18.78 2.36
N SER A 145 -10.38 -20.00 1.84
CA SER A 145 -9.26 -20.92 1.92
C SER A 145 -8.34 -20.68 0.72
N TYR A 146 -7.09 -20.46 0.99
CA TYR A 146 -6.05 -20.30 -0.01
C TYR A 146 -5.12 -21.51 -0.03
N ASN A 147 -4.45 -21.74 -1.14
CA ASN A 147 -3.48 -22.82 -1.24
C ASN A 147 -2.19 -22.44 -0.51
N LYS A 148 -1.37 -23.46 -0.21
CA LYS A 148 0.02 -23.21 0.15
C LYS A 148 0.87 -23.21 -1.11
N LEU A 149 1.90 -22.37 -1.12
CA LEU A 149 2.88 -22.39 -2.21
C LEU A 149 3.56 -23.76 -2.27
N ASP A 150 3.57 -24.37 -3.44
CA ASP A 150 4.30 -25.63 -3.66
C ASP A 150 5.79 -25.34 -3.96
N ILE A 151 6.48 -24.82 -2.97
CA ILE A 151 7.93 -24.60 -2.99
C ILE A 151 8.55 -25.66 -2.09
N PRO A 152 9.22 -26.69 -2.67
CA PRO A 152 9.77 -27.80 -1.89
C PRO A 152 10.68 -27.35 -0.74
N PHE A 153 11.41 -26.27 -0.95
CA PHE A 153 12.36 -25.69 0.00
C PHE A 153 11.70 -25.12 1.27
N LEU A 154 10.41 -24.77 1.22
CA LEU A 154 9.64 -24.23 2.34
C LEU A 154 8.90 -25.33 3.14
N LYS A 155 8.82 -26.55 2.61
CA LYS A 155 8.06 -27.64 3.26
C LYS A 155 8.59 -27.95 4.66
N ASN A 156 7.68 -27.98 5.64
CA ASN A 156 7.96 -28.26 7.05
C ASN A 156 8.91 -27.26 7.73
N LYS A 157 9.08 -26.06 7.20
CA LYS A 157 9.84 -24.99 7.84
C LYS A 157 8.92 -23.91 8.41
N PHE A 158 9.37 -23.20 9.41
CA PHE A 158 8.76 -21.94 9.81
C PHE A 158 9.26 -20.85 8.86
N VAL A 159 8.34 -20.21 8.13
CA VAL A 159 8.69 -19.24 7.09
C VAL A 159 8.41 -17.82 7.57
N PHE A 160 9.48 -17.04 7.70
CA PHE A 160 9.37 -15.59 7.78
C PHE A 160 9.18 -15.02 6.39
N TYR A 161 8.35 -13.99 6.24
CA TYR A 161 8.16 -13.40 4.93
C TYR A 161 8.05 -11.88 4.95
N TYR A 162 8.41 -11.28 3.84
CA TYR A 162 8.20 -9.87 3.54
C TYR A 162 7.51 -9.73 2.19
N ILE A 163 6.53 -8.82 2.09
CA ILE A 163 5.87 -8.45 0.84
C ILE A 163 5.92 -6.94 0.69
N GLY A 164 6.49 -6.46 -0.41
CA GLY A 164 6.50 -5.02 -0.69
C GLY A 164 7.57 -4.58 -1.68
N GLU A 165 7.54 -3.29 -1.98
CA GLU A 165 8.54 -2.64 -2.81
C GLU A 165 9.91 -2.60 -2.12
N ILE A 166 10.97 -2.86 -2.87
CA ILE A 166 12.35 -2.85 -2.36
C ILE A 166 12.89 -1.42 -2.44
N THR A 167 12.70 -0.68 -1.36
CA THR A 167 13.16 0.71 -1.23
C THR A 167 14.00 0.91 0.01
N ARG A 168 14.75 2.00 0.04
CA ARG A 168 15.53 2.39 1.23
C ARG A 168 14.64 2.54 2.47
N ARG A 169 13.43 3.08 2.32
CA ARG A 169 12.46 3.27 3.42
C ARG A 169 12.00 1.94 4.01
N LYS A 170 11.80 0.92 3.17
CA LYS A 170 11.36 -0.41 3.59
C LYS A 170 12.50 -1.25 4.20
N ASN A 171 13.75 -0.85 3.98
CA ASN A 171 14.93 -1.37 4.64
C ASN A 171 15.08 -2.91 4.64
N VAL A 172 14.88 -3.53 3.48
CA VAL A 172 14.98 -5.01 3.32
C VAL A 172 16.35 -5.54 3.73
N GLY A 173 17.41 -4.75 3.58
CA GLY A 173 18.75 -5.10 4.08
C GLY A 173 18.78 -5.36 5.59
N ALA A 174 17.98 -4.66 6.39
CA ALA A 174 17.88 -4.94 7.82
C ALA A 174 17.16 -6.25 8.11
N ILE A 175 16.13 -6.61 7.31
CA ILE A 175 15.45 -7.91 7.42
C ILE A 175 16.45 -9.05 7.17
N LEU A 176 17.20 -8.98 6.07
CA LEU A 176 18.24 -9.94 5.73
C LEU A 176 19.29 -10.05 6.85
N LYS A 177 19.75 -8.90 7.34
CA LYS A 177 20.74 -8.86 8.42
C LYS A 177 20.21 -9.50 9.71
N ALA A 178 18.99 -9.15 10.12
CA ALA A 178 18.36 -9.70 11.32
C ALA A 178 18.21 -11.22 11.21
N PHE A 179 17.66 -11.71 10.08
CA PHE A 179 17.44 -13.13 9.85
C PHE A 179 18.74 -13.93 9.91
N HIS A 180 19.77 -13.51 9.17
CA HIS A 180 21.05 -14.22 9.14
C HIS A 180 21.91 -14.05 10.42
N SER A 181 21.60 -13.05 11.25
CA SER A 181 22.25 -12.90 12.56
C SER A 181 21.64 -13.83 13.60
N GLU A 182 20.32 -14.04 13.53
CA GLU A 182 19.58 -14.80 14.53
C GLU A 182 19.67 -16.30 14.26
N PHE A 183 19.36 -16.74 13.03
CA PHE A 183 19.15 -18.16 12.74
C PHE A 183 20.39 -18.88 12.21
N ASP A 184 20.67 -20.07 12.80
CA ASP A 184 21.69 -21.00 12.32
C ASP A 184 21.17 -21.82 11.15
N ILE A 185 22.06 -22.22 10.23
CA ILE A 185 21.72 -23.05 9.06
C ILE A 185 21.00 -24.36 9.41
N ASN A 186 21.18 -24.88 10.61
CA ASN A 186 20.56 -26.11 11.09
C ASN A 186 19.15 -25.88 11.66
N GLU A 187 18.72 -24.65 11.83
CA GLU A 187 17.37 -24.33 12.31
C GLU A 187 16.36 -24.50 11.18
N ASN A 188 15.15 -24.96 11.54
CA ASN A 188 14.13 -25.28 10.57
C ASN A 188 13.28 -24.04 10.21
N VAL A 189 13.98 -23.01 9.75
CA VAL A 189 13.39 -21.71 9.36
C VAL A 189 13.76 -21.34 7.93
N GLU A 190 13.02 -20.42 7.36
CA GLU A 190 13.30 -19.88 6.03
C GLU A 190 12.84 -18.43 5.91
N LEU A 191 13.41 -17.67 4.97
CA LEU A 191 13.02 -16.31 4.66
C LEU A 191 12.53 -16.21 3.21
N LEU A 192 11.27 -15.80 3.03
CA LEU A 192 10.68 -15.49 1.73
C LEU A 192 10.55 -13.98 1.57
N ILE A 193 11.06 -13.43 0.48
CA ILE A 193 10.91 -12.03 0.12
C ILE A 193 10.18 -11.92 -1.22
N LYS A 194 8.93 -11.47 -1.18
CA LYS A 194 8.15 -11.07 -2.34
C LYS A 194 8.34 -9.58 -2.55
N GLY A 195 8.98 -9.19 -3.66
CA GLY A 195 9.21 -7.77 -3.88
C GLY A 195 9.51 -7.42 -5.33
N HIS A 196 9.51 -6.11 -5.60
CA HIS A 196 9.93 -5.54 -6.88
C HIS A 196 10.67 -4.22 -6.65
N ILE A 197 11.47 -3.84 -7.62
CA ILE A 197 12.11 -2.53 -7.69
C ILE A 197 11.49 -1.78 -8.88
N PRO A 198 10.95 -0.56 -8.69
CA PRO A 198 10.37 0.22 -9.78
C PRO A 198 11.34 0.38 -10.95
N GLY A 199 10.86 0.12 -12.16
CA GLY A 199 11.65 0.23 -13.38
C GLY A 199 12.60 -0.95 -13.67
N GLN A 200 12.60 -2.00 -12.83
CA GLN A 200 13.38 -3.22 -13.07
C GLN A 200 12.46 -4.41 -13.40
N SER A 201 12.97 -5.32 -14.22
CA SER A 201 12.36 -6.63 -14.45
C SER A 201 12.46 -7.53 -13.20
N ALA A 202 11.73 -8.63 -13.20
CA ALA A 202 11.79 -9.63 -12.13
C ALA A 202 13.22 -10.18 -11.94
N ASN A 203 13.91 -10.50 -13.03
CA ASN A 203 15.29 -11.02 -13.01
C ASN A 203 16.29 -9.98 -12.47
N GLU A 204 16.16 -8.73 -12.85
CA GLU A 204 17.02 -7.65 -12.33
C GLU A 204 16.78 -7.42 -10.85
N THR A 205 15.52 -7.42 -10.42
CA THR A 205 15.15 -7.31 -9.00
C THR A 205 15.69 -8.48 -8.18
N GLU A 206 15.56 -9.70 -8.68
CA GLU A 206 16.11 -10.89 -8.01
C GLU A 206 17.64 -10.83 -7.91
N SER A 207 18.32 -10.45 -8.98
CA SER A 207 19.78 -10.26 -8.97
C SER A 207 20.20 -9.23 -7.92
N HIS A 208 19.49 -8.10 -7.86
CA HIS A 208 19.73 -7.06 -6.86
C HIS A 208 19.55 -7.57 -5.42
N LEU A 209 18.49 -8.35 -5.16
CA LEU A 209 18.25 -8.94 -3.84
C LEU A 209 19.33 -9.95 -3.45
N ARG A 210 19.79 -10.78 -4.40
CA ARG A 210 20.91 -11.73 -4.18
C ARG A 210 22.19 -11.00 -3.85
N ASP A 211 22.52 -9.94 -4.57
CA ASP A 211 23.70 -9.11 -4.30
C ASP A 211 23.60 -8.43 -2.93
N MET A 212 22.42 -7.93 -2.58
CA MET A 212 22.17 -7.35 -1.24
C MET A 212 22.34 -8.39 -0.14
N SER A 213 21.83 -9.60 -0.30
CA SER A 213 21.97 -10.69 0.65
C SER A 213 23.44 -11.07 0.81
N ASN A 214 24.16 -11.26 -0.29
CA ASN A 214 25.58 -11.59 -0.26
C ASN A 214 26.41 -10.53 0.51
N LYS A 215 26.16 -9.24 0.21
CA LYS A 215 26.83 -8.14 0.94
C LYS A 215 26.52 -8.14 2.44
N VAL A 216 25.29 -8.49 2.81
CA VAL A 216 24.90 -8.62 4.22
C VAL A 216 25.64 -9.79 4.86
N LYS A 217 25.64 -10.96 4.24
CA LYS A 217 26.33 -12.19 4.73
C LYS A 217 27.82 -11.96 4.90
N ASP A 218 28.46 -11.34 3.91
CA ASP A 218 29.89 -10.99 3.97
C ASP A 218 30.18 -9.98 5.11
N GLY A 219 29.28 -9.04 5.33
CA GLY A 219 29.42 -8.01 6.36
C GLY A 219 29.20 -8.50 7.78
N LEU A 220 28.42 -9.56 7.97
CA LEU A 220 28.10 -10.11 9.30
C LEU A 220 29.33 -10.74 9.99
N LYS A 221 30.30 -11.27 9.23
CA LYS A 221 31.52 -11.94 9.76
C LYS A 221 31.21 -13.01 10.80
N ILE A 222 30.03 -13.61 10.75
CA ILE A 222 29.66 -14.70 11.64
C ILE A 222 30.30 -15.96 11.08
N HIS A 223 31.50 -16.26 11.59
CA HIS A 223 32.21 -17.51 11.28
C HIS A 223 31.70 -18.60 12.23
N ARG A 224 30.60 -19.23 11.84
CA ARG A 224 30.22 -20.49 12.45
C ARG A 224 30.93 -21.60 11.71
N GLN A 225 31.59 -22.49 12.44
CA GLN A 225 32.47 -23.53 11.89
C GLN A 225 31.74 -24.35 10.82
N GLY A 226 32.12 -24.20 9.55
CA GLY A 226 31.55 -24.93 8.42
C GLY A 226 30.14 -24.54 8.00
N SER A 227 29.59 -23.49 8.60
CA SER A 227 28.18 -23.10 8.31
C SER A 227 28.08 -22.16 7.11
N SER A 228 27.26 -22.53 6.19
CA SER A 228 26.68 -21.62 5.19
C SER A 228 25.50 -20.87 5.84
N TYR A 229 25.15 -19.72 5.30
CA TYR A 229 23.89 -19.05 5.64
C TYR A 229 22.71 -19.76 4.97
N HIS A 230 21.51 -19.58 5.53
CA HIS A 230 20.27 -19.93 4.83
C HIS A 230 20.21 -19.31 3.44
N GLN A 231 19.58 -20.01 2.51
CA GLN A 231 19.20 -19.42 1.22
C GLN A 231 17.84 -18.80 1.38
N GLU A 232 17.66 -17.60 0.85
CA GLU A 232 16.37 -16.94 0.81
C GLU A 232 15.60 -17.34 -0.43
N VAL A 233 14.30 -17.34 -0.31
CA VAL A 233 13.37 -17.49 -1.44
C VAL A 233 12.95 -16.09 -1.90
N PHE A 234 13.33 -15.72 -3.12
CA PHE A 234 12.93 -14.46 -3.74
C PHE A 234 11.81 -14.73 -4.76
N VAL A 235 10.72 -13.97 -4.65
CA VAL A 235 9.59 -13.99 -5.57
C VAL A 235 9.44 -12.59 -6.14
N CYS A 236 9.94 -12.37 -7.36
CA CYS A 236 10.00 -11.05 -7.99
C CYS A 236 9.00 -10.86 -9.12
N ASP A 237 8.34 -11.94 -9.58
CA ASP A 237 7.30 -11.88 -10.59
C ASP A 237 6.05 -11.17 -10.08
N TYR A 238 5.24 -10.63 -10.99
CA TYR A 238 3.91 -10.15 -10.64
C TYR A 238 3.05 -11.32 -10.15
N LEU A 239 2.36 -11.11 -9.03
CA LEU A 239 1.41 -12.08 -8.46
C LEU A 239 0.01 -11.46 -8.41
N SER A 240 -1.01 -12.28 -8.68
CA SER A 240 -2.40 -11.93 -8.42
C SER A 240 -2.66 -11.80 -6.91
N GLU A 241 -3.79 -11.18 -6.54
CA GLU A 241 -4.17 -11.08 -5.12
C GLU A 241 -4.30 -12.46 -4.46
N ASP A 242 -4.90 -13.44 -5.14
CA ASP A 242 -5.02 -14.81 -4.61
C ASP A 242 -3.65 -15.45 -4.37
N GLN A 243 -2.68 -15.25 -5.28
CA GLN A 243 -1.31 -15.73 -5.09
C GLN A 243 -0.57 -15.04 -3.93
N ILE A 244 -0.88 -13.78 -3.65
CA ILE A 244 -0.39 -13.09 -2.43
C ILE A 244 -0.98 -13.75 -1.19
N PHE A 245 -2.26 -14.13 -1.21
CA PHE A 245 -2.86 -14.87 -0.11
C PHE A 245 -2.30 -16.30 0.05
N ASP A 246 -1.88 -16.94 -1.05
CA ASP A 246 -1.15 -18.21 -0.98
C ASP A 246 0.18 -18.07 -0.21
N ILE A 247 0.89 -16.93 -0.36
CA ILE A 247 2.06 -16.62 0.48
C ILE A 247 1.64 -16.52 1.95
N HIS A 248 0.62 -15.73 2.27
CA HIS A 248 0.13 -15.58 3.65
C HIS A 248 -0.28 -16.91 4.28
N ASN A 249 -0.82 -17.85 3.49
CA ASN A 249 -1.24 -19.16 3.99
C ASN A 249 -0.07 -20.17 4.08
N THR A 250 1.05 -19.87 3.48
CA THR A 250 2.26 -20.72 3.49
C THR A 250 3.13 -20.44 4.71
N CYS A 251 3.15 -19.18 5.17
CA CYS A 251 4.11 -18.63 6.13
C CYS A 251 3.55 -18.50 7.54
#